data_4421c362a172a4048d3b9a2da93f74af
#
_entry.id   4421c362a172a4048d3b9a2da93f74af
#
_cell.length_a   1.000
_cell.length_b   1.000
_cell.length_c   1.000
_cell.angle_alpha   90.00
_cell.angle_beta   90.00
_cell.angle_gamma   90.00
#
_symmetry.space_group_name_H-M   'P 1'
#
loop_
_entity.id
_entity.type
_entity.pdbx_description
1 polymer ?
#
loop_
_entity_poly.entity_id
_entity_poly.type
_entity_poly.pdbx_seq_one_letter_code
_entity_poly.pdbx_strand_id
1 'polypeptide(L)'
;MNKFSVGVNPTAATETVVFEVPDHQKIVITNIFMSNHTGNNKTADLWWEHGHDASHDLYLVDDKSFAVGELYNLNQIELVMRQGDKLKVLTEAASHFSVIVTFD
;
A
#
# COMPACT_ATOMS: atom_id res chain seq x y z
N MET A 1 -7.36 -14.72 17.37
CA MET A 1 -7.14 -13.64 16.40
C MET A 1 -5.85 -13.91 15.63
N ASN A 2 -5.95 -14.02 14.34
CA ASN A 2 -4.80 -14.30 13.49
C ASN A 2 -4.44 -13.04 12.69
N LYS A 3 -3.16 -12.67 12.77
CA LYS A 3 -2.65 -11.56 11.97
C LYS A 3 -1.84 -12.11 10.81
N PHE A 4 -2.01 -11.50 9.68
CA PHE A 4 -1.29 -11.86 8.46
C PHE A 4 -0.58 -10.64 7.91
N SER A 5 0.52 -10.88 7.21
CA SER A 5 1.25 -9.80 6.53
C SER A 5 1.51 -10.20 5.10
N VAL A 6 1.42 -9.22 4.22
CA VAL A 6 1.74 -9.36 2.80
C VAL A 6 2.71 -8.24 2.45
N GLY A 7 3.76 -8.59 1.73
CA GLY A 7 4.74 -7.61 1.30
C GLY A 7 4.93 -7.61 -0.21
N VAL A 8 5.28 -6.47 -0.75
CA VAL A 8 5.56 -6.32 -2.18
C VAL A 8 6.69 -5.31 -2.38
N ASN A 9 7.52 -5.56 -3.40
CA ASN A 9 8.43 -4.56 -3.94
C ASN A 9 7.79 -4.04 -5.22
N PRO A 10 7.23 -2.83 -5.22
CA PRO A 10 6.49 -2.36 -6.38
C PRO A 10 7.40 -2.18 -7.59
N THR A 11 6.83 -2.41 -8.76
CA THR A 11 7.50 -2.13 -10.03
C THR A 11 7.56 -0.62 -10.23
N ALA A 12 8.74 -0.11 -10.56
CA ALA A 12 8.95 1.32 -10.72
C ALA A 12 8.01 1.91 -11.78
N ALA A 13 7.46 3.07 -11.48
CA ALA A 13 6.60 3.86 -12.37
C ALA A 13 5.37 3.09 -12.88
N THR A 14 4.96 2.05 -12.18
CA THR A 14 3.83 1.20 -12.57
C THR A 14 2.93 0.99 -11.36
N GLU A 15 1.62 1.13 -11.57
CA GLU A 15 0.65 0.79 -10.52
C GLU A 15 0.79 -0.69 -10.16
N THR A 16 1.03 -0.95 -8.90
CA THR A 16 1.22 -2.30 -8.41
C THR A 16 0.16 -2.60 -7.35
N VAL A 17 -0.51 -3.74 -7.50
CA VAL A 17 -1.47 -4.18 -6.49
C VAL A 17 -0.69 -4.78 -5.32
N VAL A 18 -0.83 -4.17 -4.14
CA VAL A 18 -0.24 -4.71 -2.92
C VAL A 18 -1.07 -5.87 -2.41
N PHE A 19 -2.38 -5.67 -2.40
CA PHE A 19 -3.31 -6.66 -1.88
C PHE A 19 -4.70 -6.44 -2.50
N GLU A 20 -5.37 -7.54 -2.81
CA GLU A 20 -6.75 -7.53 -3.26
C GLU A 20 -7.56 -8.44 -2.35
N VAL A 21 -8.69 -7.95 -1.87
CA VAL A 21 -9.55 -8.74 -0.97
C VAL A 21 -10.24 -9.85 -1.76
N PRO A 22 -10.03 -11.11 -1.39
CA PRO A 22 -10.65 -12.24 -2.10
C PRO A 22 -12.17 -12.24 -1.99
N ASP A 23 -12.80 -13.02 -2.87
CA ASP A 23 -14.25 -13.18 -2.86
C ASP A 23 -14.74 -13.72 -1.51
N HIS A 24 -15.87 -13.19 -1.08
CA HIS A 24 -16.54 -13.60 0.15
C HIS A 24 -15.73 -13.30 1.42
N GLN A 25 -14.78 -12.38 1.34
CA GLN A 25 -13.99 -12.01 2.49
C GLN A 25 -14.08 -10.52 2.80
N LYS A 26 -13.78 -10.22 4.03
CA LYS A 26 -13.60 -8.87 4.55
C LYS A 26 -12.35 -8.90 5.40
N ILE A 27 -11.49 -7.91 5.23
CA ILE A 27 -10.27 -7.81 6.02
C ILE A 27 -10.20 -6.46 6.69
N VAL A 28 -9.42 -6.40 7.77
CA VAL A 28 -9.14 -5.14 8.46
C VAL A 28 -7.63 -4.94 8.42
N ILE A 29 -7.20 -3.89 7.73
CA ILE A 29 -5.79 -3.52 7.70
C ILE A 29 -5.50 -2.71 8.96
N THR A 30 -4.49 -3.13 9.70
CA THR A 30 -4.13 -2.51 10.98
C THR A 30 -2.80 -1.79 10.95
N ASN A 31 -1.96 -2.09 9.97
CA ASN A 31 -0.64 -1.49 9.87
C ASN A 31 -0.12 -1.55 8.45
N ILE A 32 0.53 -0.47 8.03
CA ILE A 32 1.17 -0.40 6.71
C ILE A 32 2.56 0.18 6.89
N PHE A 33 3.57 -0.53 6.39
CA PHE A 33 4.93 -0.04 6.32
C PHE A 33 5.30 0.25 4.88
N MET A 34 5.96 1.39 4.66
CA MET A 34 6.59 1.71 3.38
C MET A 34 8.01 2.18 3.65
N SER A 35 8.96 1.67 2.89
CA SER A 35 10.35 2.10 3.07
C SER A 35 11.04 2.29 1.72
N ASN A 36 11.91 3.29 1.68
CA ASN A 36 12.68 3.64 0.49
C ASN A 36 14.10 3.07 0.61
N HIS A 37 14.40 2.05 -0.18
CA HIS A 37 15.71 1.42 -0.24
C HIS A 37 16.53 1.88 -1.44
N THR A 38 16.06 2.90 -2.16
CA THR A 38 16.83 3.45 -3.28
C THR A 38 17.97 4.33 -2.76
N GLY A 39 18.91 4.62 -3.60
CA GLY A 39 20.00 5.52 -3.24
C GLY A 39 19.63 7.01 -3.34
N ASN A 40 18.37 7.34 -3.61
CA ASN A 40 17.91 8.69 -3.85
C ASN A 40 16.55 8.94 -3.19
N ASN A 41 16.22 10.21 -2.99
CA ASN A 41 14.87 10.57 -2.57
C ASN A 41 13.90 10.24 -3.70
N LYS A 42 12.76 9.64 -3.36
CA LYS A 42 11.76 9.21 -4.32
C LYS A 42 10.36 9.48 -3.79
N THR A 43 9.43 9.69 -4.69
CA THR A 43 8.03 9.88 -4.32
C THR A 43 7.25 8.57 -4.46
N ALA A 44 6.19 8.44 -3.69
CA ALA A 44 5.30 7.30 -3.75
C ALA A 44 3.88 7.69 -3.40
N ASP A 45 2.94 6.96 -4.00
CA ASP A 45 1.51 7.05 -3.70
C ASP A 45 1.02 5.70 -3.21
N LEU A 46 0.08 5.72 -2.30
CA LEU A 46 -0.60 4.51 -1.83
C LEU A 46 -2.08 4.84 -1.71
N TRP A 47 -2.93 4.04 -2.34
CA TRP A 47 -4.36 4.33 -2.31
C TRP A 47 -5.19 3.06 -2.23
N TRP A 48 -6.41 3.26 -1.76
CA TRP A 48 -7.44 2.23 -1.69
C TRP A 48 -8.36 2.43 -2.90
N GLU A 49 -8.40 1.43 -3.75
CA GLU A 49 -9.31 1.42 -4.90
C GLU A 49 -10.54 0.59 -4.53
N HIS A 50 -11.70 1.23 -4.56
CA HIS A 50 -12.95 0.56 -4.24
C HIS A 50 -13.31 -0.42 -5.37
N GLY A 51 -13.62 -1.67 -5.03
CA GLY A 51 -13.78 -2.73 -6.01
C GLY A 51 -14.91 -2.55 -7.00
N HIS A 52 -15.93 -1.79 -6.64
CA HIS A 52 -17.10 -1.61 -7.49
C HIS A 52 -17.20 -0.22 -8.11
N ASP A 53 -16.29 0.67 -7.77
CA ASP A 53 -16.34 2.04 -8.26
C ASP A 53 -14.95 2.66 -8.23
N ALA A 54 -14.24 2.49 -9.32
CA ALA A 54 -12.87 3.00 -9.45
C ALA A 54 -12.79 4.53 -9.40
N SER A 55 -13.92 5.23 -9.48
CA SER A 55 -13.92 6.69 -9.35
C SER A 55 -13.82 7.14 -7.90
N HIS A 56 -13.82 6.22 -6.95
CA HIS A 56 -13.75 6.53 -5.53
C HIS A 56 -12.43 6.06 -4.90
N ASP A 57 -11.33 6.28 -5.60
CA ASP A 57 -10.01 6.00 -5.05
C ASP A 57 -9.74 6.92 -3.87
N LEU A 58 -9.27 6.35 -2.77
CA LEU A 58 -8.95 7.10 -1.55
C LEU A 58 -7.46 6.97 -1.26
N TYR A 59 -6.75 8.08 -1.34
CA TYR A 59 -5.31 8.09 -1.11
C TYR A 59 -4.98 8.11 0.37
N LEU A 60 -4.14 7.15 0.77
CA LEU A 60 -3.56 7.11 2.11
C LEU A 60 -2.24 7.87 2.15
N VAL A 61 -1.50 7.80 1.04
CA VAL A 61 -0.25 8.53 0.83
C VAL A 61 -0.32 9.12 -0.57
N ASP A 62 -0.23 10.43 -0.68
CA ASP A 62 -0.37 11.12 -1.95
C ASP A 62 0.88 11.92 -2.25
N ASP A 63 1.63 11.46 -3.25
CA ASP A 63 2.83 12.13 -3.75
C ASP A 63 3.82 12.49 -2.62
N LYS A 64 3.97 11.57 -1.68
CA LYS A 64 4.87 11.79 -0.56
C LYS A 64 6.32 11.58 -0.99
N SER A 65 7.17 12.53 -0.63
CA SER A 65 8.62 12.38 -0.82
C SER A 65 9.20 11.55 0.32
N PHE A 66 9.86 10.45 -0.05
CA PHE A 66 10.59 9.60 0.90
C PHE A 66 12.07 9.87 0.76
N ALA A 67 12.69 10.25 1.87
CA ALA A 67 14.14 10.39 1.92
C ALA A 67 14.83 9.04 1.78
N VAL A 68 16.10 9.05 1.45
CA VAL A 68 16.92 7.83 1.40
C VAL A 68 16.83 7.12 2.75
N GLY A 69 16.40 5.85 2.71
CA GLY A 69 16.32 5.03 3.92
C GLY A 69 15.13 5.33 4.82
N GLU A 70 14.23 6.20 4.40
CA GLU A 70 13.09 6.56 5.23
C GLU A 70 12.11 5.39 5.36
N LEU A 71 11.65 5.16 6.59
CA LEU A 71 10.59 4.22 6.89
C LEU A 71 9.34 5.01 7.29
N TYR A 72 8.23 4.78 6.60
CA TYR A 72 6.96 5.39 6.91
C TYR A 72 6.01 4.31 7.42
N ASN A 73 5.46 4.52 8.60
CA ASN A 73 4.61 3.54 9.26
C ASN A 73 3.25 4.14 9.58
N LEU A 74 2.22 3.61 8.94
CA LEU A 74 0.83 3.90 9.28
C LEU A 74 0.37 2.84 10.28
N ASN A 75 0.43 3.17 11.56
CA ASN A 75 0.01 2.24 12.62
C ASN A 75 -1.26 2.76 13.30
N GLN A 76 -1.85 1.92 14.12
CA GLN A 76 -3.06 2.26 14.86
C GLN A 76 -4.20 2.69 13.93
N ILE A 77 -4.22 2.12 12.73
CA ILE A 77 -5.29 2.34 11.78
C ILE A 77 -6.25 1.16 11.82
N GLU A 78 -7.43 1.38 11.28
CA GLU A 78 -8.41 0.33 11.09
C GLU A 78 -9.08 0.60 9.76
N LEU A 79 -8.57 -0.03 8.70
CA LEU A 79 -9.08 0.15 7.36
C LEU A 79 -9.82 -1.13 6.97
N VAL A 80 -11.14 -1.05 6.93
CA VAL A 80 -11.99 -2.18 6.59
C VAL A 80 -12.15 -2.25 5.09
N MET A 81 -11.68 -3.33 4.48
CA MET A 81 -11.79 -3.56 3.05
C MET A 81 -12.66 -4.76 2.78
N ARG A 82 -13.43 -4.67 1.72
CA ARG A 82 -14.39 -5.71 1.33
C ARG A 82 -13.95 -6.37 0.04
N GLN A 83 -14.63 -7.46 -0.30
CA GLN A 83 -14.41 -8.20 -1.53
C GLN A 83 -14.23 -7.27 -2.74
N GLY A 84 -13.16 -7.48 -3.50
CA GLY A 84 -12.84 -6.73 -4.70
C GLY A 84 -12.08 -5.43 -4.48
N ASP A 85 -11.99 -4.94 -3.25
CA ASP A 85 -11.20 -3.76 -2.95
C ASP A 85 -9.72 -4.08 -3.11
N LYS A 86 -8.96 -3.10 -3.56
CA LYS A 86 -7.51 -3.24 -3.76
C LYS A 86 -6.76 -2.15 -3.03
N LEU A 87 -5.58 -2.49 -2.56
CA LEU A 87 -4.60 -1.52 -2.10
C LEU A 87 -3.52 -1.46 -3.16
N LYS A 88 -3.29 -0.27 -3.70
CA LYS A 88 -2.34 -0.06 -4.80
C LYS A 88 -1.26 0.92 -4.41
N VAL A 89 -0.12 0.77 -5.03
CA VAL A 89 1.03 1.64 -4.81
C VAL A 89 1.64 2.03 -6.15
N LEU A 90 2.15 3.25 -6.22
CA LEU A 90 2.90 3.75 -7.36
C LEU A 90 4.14 4.44 -6.85
N THR A 91 5.29 3.96 -7.25
CA THR A 91 6.57 4.56 -6.87
C THR A 91 7.24 5.19 -8.08
N GLU A 92 8.07 6.16 -7.82
CA GLU A 92 8.87 6.83 -8.83
C GLU A 92 9.83 5.83 -9.49
N ALA A 93 10.33 6.17 -10.66
CA ALA A 93 11.17 5.27 -11.47
C ALA A 93 12.36 4.67 -10.70
N ALA A 94 12.72 3.45 -11.08
CA ALA A 94 13.91 2.74 -10.60
C ALA A 94 13.98 2.63 -9.08
N SER A 95 12.89 2.30 -8.45
CA SER A 95 12.83 2.28 -7.01
C SER A 95 12.98 0.87 -6.43
N HIS A 96 13.57 0.83 -5.26
CA HIS A 96 13.56 -0.33 -4.38
C HIS A 96 12.77 0.06 -3.14
N PHE A 97 11.46 0.15 -3.31
CA PHE A 97 10.55 0.34 -2.19
C PHE A 97 10.08 -0.99 -1.67
N SER A 98 9.81 -1.03 -0.39
CA SER A 98 9.11 -2.17 0.21
C SER A 98 7.81 -1.67 0.83
N VAL A 99 6.73 -2.40 0.58
CA VAL A 99 5.42 -2.12 1.18
C VAL A 99 4.97 -3.38 1.87
N ILE A 100 4.68 -3.29 3.17
CA ILE A 100 4.22 -4.43 3.96
C ILE A 100 2.92 -4.03 4.64
N VAL A 101 1.90 -4.86 4.46
CA VAL A 101 0.57 -4.64 5.01
C VAL A 101 0.26 -5.75 6.00
N THR A 102 -0.16 -5.37 7.20
CA THR A 102 -0.62 -6.32 8.22
C THR A 102 -2.13 -6.18 8.39
N PHE A 103 -2.82 -7.31 8.45
CA PHE A 103 -4.28 -7.33 8.53
C PHE A 103 -4.78 -8.51 9.35
N ASP A 104 -6.00 -8.37 9.82
CA ASP A 104 -6.77 -9.41 10.51
C ASP A 104 -7.77 -10.07 9.57
#